data_01f63efef7ccec633b21693416a16cb2
#
_entry.id   01f63efef7ccec633b21693416a16cb2
#
_cell.length_a   1.000
_cell.length_b   1.000
_cell.length_c   1.000
_cell.angle_alpha   90.00
_cell.angle_beta   90.00
_cell.angle_gamma   90.00
#
_symmetry.space_group_name_H-M   'P 1'
#
loop_
_entity.id
_entity.type
_entity.pdbx_description
1 polymer ?
#
loop_
_entity_poly.entity_id
_entity_poly.type
_entity_poly.pdbx_seq_one_letter_code
_entity_poly.pdbx_strand_id
1 'polypeptide(L)'
;MTPVMQSLLMLLAGVASSTLYSQYLGGKPGRIEGSERFSCRPFLPKLFVETPPPADHPLMRDATRLVNEYLSKRFEKGDIDSLSVAIVTSKEPLYEKNFGVMRGNESAISPATNSHSSYRIASVSKLLIVLEGHILAQRGALSWDDRITKFFPGMSYRLDGFHSNHPEVPLSNAPITLFDMATHMSGMGRDWPPGTVSDWPHDMRGGGPPPSNGLPFPDHASLFRAIAKHRLTSPPFSYPAYSNSATGLLGVALVAANRMASKNPSQEPDTYAALLKRDIFDPLGLNGSHFLTTDQNKNLIVVPSLGPEVADQDFLDAMNPAAGQFMSLHDSVILLQTLLDPGHPRSLLTRYSMDKWLQPVHSFEEDDWTEIGFIWEIIKARDSNDRLRRVYWKLGAMVGFHSAIAIHPGTSYGVSVLMGGHYPDAAKLAYDIFDIMQPFMDKVLADYSQRLYSGTWSSPDGRSSAHILVEKGTLYIDKFVLNGTDVLQIFHSPGRLALRSSERRDELRLDTGLPGYNGEKHMGCYPYWNGQDIWGLRNEAPINLIYFTSEGSSRTLHVPSVEVTMKRS
;
A
#
# COMPACT_ATOMS: atom_id res chain seq x y z
N MET A 1 -9.90 -18.59 32.13
CA MET A 1 -9.92 -19.27 30.82
C MET A 1 -8.65 -20.08 30.69
N THR A 2 -8.76 -21.35 30.28
CA THR A 2 -7.56 -22.19 30.17
C THR A 2 -6.68 -21.77 28.98
N PRO A 3 -5.35 -21.98 29.04
CA PRO A 3 -4.43 -21.68 27.94
C PRO A 3 -4.86 -22.27 26.58
N VAL A 4 -5.60 -23.36 26.60
CA VAL A 4 -6.17 -24.05 25.43
C VAL A 4 -7.20 -23.17 24.67
N MET A 5 -8.00 -22.39 25.39
CA MET A 5 -8.96 -21.45 24.78
C MET A 5 -8.27 -20.24 24.14
N GLN A 6 -7.13 -19.82 24.66
CA GLN A 6 -6.34 -18.72 24.10
C GLN A 6 -5.65 -19.15 22.79
N SER A 7 -5.10 -20.35 22.73
CA SER A 7 -4.49 -20.89 21.49
C SER A 7 -5.52 -21.14 20.38
N LEU A 8 -6.73 -21.58 20.74
CA LEU A 8 -7.83 -21.76 19.79
C LEU A 8 -8.34 -20.41 19.25
N LEU A 9 -8.39 -19.38 20.09
CA LEU A 9 -8.73 -18.01 19.68
C LEU A 9 -7.68 -17.39 18.77
N MET A 10 -6.40 -17.71 18.93
CA MET A 10 -5.33 -17.22 18.06
C MET A 10 -5.31 -17.90 16.68
N LEU A 11 -5.58 -19.20 16.61
CA LEU A 11 -5.74 -19.90 15.33
C LEU A 11 -7.02 -19.45 14.61
N LEU A 12 -8.09 -19.25 15.36
CA LEU A 12 -9.35 -18.71 14.84
C LEU A 12 -9.21 -17.23 14.43
N ALA A 13 -8.38 -16.42 15.08
CA ALA A 13 -8.12 -15.04 14.63
C ALA A 13 -7.31 -15.01 13.33
N GLY A 14 -6.35 -15.91 13.12
CA GLY A 14 -5.61 -16.03 11.87
C GLY A 14 -6.45 -16.59 10.72
N VAL A 15 -7.31 -17.55 11.01
CA VAL A 15 -8.22 -18.18 10.03
C VAL A 15 -9.52 -17.34 9.89
N ALA A 16 -10.00 -16.73 10.98
CA ALA A 16 -11.16 -15.84 10.94
C ALA A 16 -10.87 -14.53 10.21
N SER A 17 -9.64 -14.00 10.26
CA SER A 17 -9.30 -12.85 9.40
C SER A 17 -9.33 -13.22 7.92
N SER A 18 -9.03 -14.46 7.52
CA SER A 18 -9.12 -14.88 6.12
C SER A 18 -10.56 -15.31 5.71
N THR A 19 -11.33 -15.90 6.61
CA THR A 19 -12.71 -16.35 6.30
C THR A 19 -13.76 -15.27 6.56
N LEU A 20 -13.59 -14.40 7.55
CA LEU A 20 -14.42 -13.21 7.72
C LEU A 20 -14.14 -12.18 6.60
N TYR A 21 -12.90 -12.11 6.13
CA TYR A 21 -12.51 -11.34 4.95
C TYR A 21 -13.34 -11.74 3.71
N SER A 22 -13.54 -13.04 3.47
CA SER A 22 -14.36 -13.52 2.35
C SER A 22 -15.87 -13.34 2.57
N GLN A 23 -16.36 -13.35 3.80
CA GLN A 23 -17.79 -13.20 4.11
C GLN A 23 -18.24 -11.73 4.21
N TYR A 24 -17.39 -10.80 4.63
CA TYR A 24 -17.73 -9.38 4.75
C TYR A 24 -17.53 -8.60 3.44
N LEU A 25 -16.59 -9.00 2.58
CA LEU A 25 -16.44 -8.46 1.22
C LEU A 25 -17.48 -9.06 0.24
N GLY A 26 -18.24 -10.06 0.69
CA GLY A 26 -19.30 -10.72 -0.07
C GLY A 26 -20.61 -9.93 -0.17
N GLY A 27 -20.60 -8.62 -0.16
CA GLY A 27 -21.63 -7.86 -0.83
C GLY A 27 -21.68 -8.39 -2.25
N LYS A 28 -22.77 -9.12 -2.64
CA LYS A 28 -22.90 -9.65 -4.01
C LYS A 28 -22.48 -8.56 -4.97
N PRO A 29 -21.42 -8.74 -5.77
CA PRO A 29 -21.11 -7.78 -6.82
C PRO A 29 -22.40 -7.64 -7.63
N GLY A 30 -22.97 -6.44 -7.67
CA GLY A 30 -24.12 -6.16 -8.50
C GLY A 30 -23.75 -6.68 -9.88
N ARG A 31 -24.63 -7.48 -10.48
CA ARG A 31 -24.41 -8.06 -11.81
C ARG A 31 -24.22 -6.90 -12.77
N ILE A 32 -22.95 -6.59 -13.09
CA ILE A 32 -22.59 -5.53 -14.04
C ILE A 32 -23.14 -5.99 -15.37
N GLU A 33 -24.05 -5.22 -15.96
CA GLU A 33 -24.55 -5.50 -17.31
C GLU A 33 -23.37 -5.58 -18.28
N GLY A 34 -23.38 -6.60 -19.15
CA GLY A 34 -22.19 -7.12 -19.86
C GLY A 34 -21.39 -6.11 -20.71
N SER A 35 -21.93 -4.94 -21.05
CA SER A 35 -21.22 -3.94 -21.87
C SER A 35 -20.31 -3.01 -21.05
N GLU A 36 -20.62 -2.72 -19.80
CA GLU A 36 -19.79 -1.83 -18.95
C GLU A 36 -18.57 -2.53 -18.33
N ARG A 37 -18.60 -3.85 -18.17
CA ARG A 37 -17.50 -4.65 -17.59
C ARG A 37 -16.18 -4.50 -18.36
N PHE A 38 -16.24 -4.26 -19.64
CA PHE A 38 -15.08 -4.22 -20.53
C PHE A 38 -14.75 -2.81 -21.05
N SER A 39 -15.44 -1.77 -20.56
CA SER A 39 -15.13 -0.39 -20.94
C SER A 39 -13.85 0.09 -20.28
N CYS A 40 -12.97 0.70 -21.05
CA CYS A 40 -11.80 1.38 -20.52
C CYS A 40 -12.13 2.86 -20.31
N ARG A 41 -12.29 3.28 -19.05
CA ARG A 41 -12.52 4.68 -18.69
C ARG A 41 -11.31 5.20 -17.90
N PRO A 42 -10.50 6.12 -18.48
CA PRO A 42 -9.37 6.72 -17.76
C PRO A 42 -9.82 7.39 -16.46
N PHE A 43 -9.00 7.29 -15.43
CA PHE A 43 -9.22 8.03 -14.20
C PHE A 43 -8.88 9.50 -14.39
N LEU A 44 -9.48 10.35 -13.55
CA LEU A 44 -9.09 11.76 -13.44
C LEU A 44 -7.62 11.87 -13.03
N PRO A 45 -6.90 12.94 -13.43
CA PRO A 45 -5.54 13.18 -13.01
C PRO A 45 -5.40 13.18 -11.49
N LYS A 46 -4.25 12.70 -10.99
CA LYS A 46 -3.95 12.59 -9.54
C LYS A 46 -3.62 13.96 -8.93
N LEU A 47 -4.56 14.90 -8.96
CA LEU A 47 -4.35 16.29 -8.52
C LEU A 47 -3.99 16.38 -7.03
N PHE A 48 -4.44 15.44 -6.20
CA PHE A 48 -4.28 15.49 -4.75
C PHE A 48 -2.89 15.11 -4.25
N VAL A 49 -2.00 14.62 -5.11
CA VAL A 49 -0.59 14.47 -4.76
C VAL A 49 0.00 15.83 -4.35
N GLU A 50 -0.25 16.87 -5.17
CA GLU A 50 0.30 18.20 -4.95
C GLU A 50 -0.68 19.17 -4.27
N THR A 51 -1.98 19.04 -4.59
CA THR A 51 -3.04 19.95 -4.13
C THR A 51 -4.23 19.17 -3.55
N PRO A 52 -4.03 18.47 -2.41
CA PRO A 52 -5.13 17.78 -1.74
C PRO A 52 -6.16 18.77 -1.20
N PRO A 53 -7.41 18.34 -0.95
CA PRO A 53 -8.37 19.18 -0.24
C PRO A 53 -7.87 19.45 1.18
N PRO A 54 -8.01 20.68 1.69
CA PRO A 54 -7.68 20.99 3.08
C PRO A 54 -8.73 20.42 4.04
N ALA A 55 -8.35 20.24 5.31
CA ALA A 55 -9.23 19.66 6.33
C ALA A 55 -10.51 20.49 6.56
N ASP A 56 -10.46 21.80 6.34
CA ASP A 56 -11.60 22.71 6.48
C ASP A 56 -12.51 22.75 5.24
N HIS A 57 -12.19 22.00 4.18
CA HIS A 57 -13.08 21.89 3.02
C HIS A 57 -14.45 21.31 3.44
N PRO A 58 -15.59 21.91 3.04
CA PRO A 58 -16.92 21.48 3.51
C PRO A 58 -17.17 19.98 3.41
N LEU A 59 -16.85 19.38 2.24
CA LEU A 59 -17.02 17.95 2.04
C LEU A 59 -16.07 17.10 2.91
N MET A 60 -14.88 17.60 3.24
CA MET A 60 -13.97 16.88 4.15
C MET A 60 -14.49 16.92 5.58
N ARG A 61 -15.03 18.06 6.03
CA ARG A 61 -15.69 18.14 7.35
C ARG A 61 -16.88 17.20 7.48
N ASP A 62 -17.70 17.10 6.44
CA ASP A 62 -18.84 16.15 6.43
C ASP A 62 -18.36 14.70 6.48
N ALA A 63 -17.39 14.34 5.66
CA ALA A 63 -16.81 12.99 5.63
C ALA A 63 -16.19 12.61 6.99
N THR A 64 -15.35 13.49 7.56
CA THR A 64 -14.68 13.22 8.84
C THR A 64 -15.63 13.22 10.02
N ARG A 65 -16.75 13.98 9.97
CA ARG A 65 -17.83 13.86 10.94
C ARG A 65 -18.46 12.48 10.93
N LEU A 66 -18.75 11.91 9.75
CA LEU A 66 -19.30 10.56 9.61
C LEU A 66 -18.30 9.49 10.10
N VAL A 67 -17.02 9.65 9.80
CA VAL A 67 -15.97 8.78 10.34
C VAL A 67 -15.93 8.84 11.86
N ASN A 68 -16.02 10.05 12.44
CA ASN A 68 -16.01 10.21 13.88
C ASN A 68 -17.24 9.56 14.55
N GLU A 69 -18.41 9.68 13.96
CA GLU A 69 -19.64 9.01 14.43
C GLU A 69 -19.49 7.49 14.38
N TYR A 70 -18.97 6.97 13.28
CA TYR A 70 -18.69 5.53 13.10
C TYR A 70 -17.72 5.02 14.17
N LEU A 71 -16.57 5.67 14.33
CA LEU A 71 -15.53 5.24 15.26
C LEU A 71 -15.99 5.35 16.72
N SER A 72 -16.70 6.43 17.09
CA SER A 72 -17.26 6.62 18.43
C SER A 72 -18.22 5.47 18.77
N LYS A 73 -19.17 5.17 17.87
CA LYS A 73 -20.12 4.07 18.02
C LYS A 73 -19.45 2.68 18.10
N ARG A 74 -18.34 2.52 17.38
CA ARG A 74 -17.55 1.29 17.43
C ARG A 74 -16.82 1.16 18.77
N PHE A 75 -16.23 2.24 19.26
CA PHE A 75 -15.50 2.28 20.53
C PHE A 75 -16.43 2.04 21.74
N GLU A 76 -17.67 2.52 21.70
CA GLU A 76 -18.68 2.32 22.74
C GLU A 76 -19.01 0.84 23.02
N LYS A 77 -18.62 -0.11 22.18
CA LYS A 77 -18.79 -1.55 22.42
C LYS A 77 -17.91 -2.08 23.55
N GLY A 78 -16.89 -1.35 23.99
CA GLY A 78 -16.09 -1.64 25.18
C GLY A 78 -15.10 -2.80 25.05
N ASP A 79 -14.80 -3.25 23.84
CA ASP A 79 -13.83 -4.32 23.54
C ASP A 79 -12.50 -3.78 22.95
N ILE A 80 -12.35 -2.47 22.92
CA ILE A 80 -11.13 -1.74 22.55
C ILE A 80 -10.68 -0.91 23.74
N ASP A 81 -9.46 -1.14 24.21
CA ASP A 81 -8.89 -0.37 25.34
C ASP A 81 -8.36 1.00 24.86
N SER A 82 -7.75 1.00 23.68
CA SER A 82 -7.02 2.12 23.11
C SER A 82 -7.14 2.09 21.58
N LEU A 83 -7.50 3.22 20.98
CA LEU A 83 -7.62 3.36 19.53
C LEU A 83 -7.10 4.71 19.09
N SER A 84 -6.17 4.73 18.14
CA SER A 84 -5.65 5.93 17.51
C SER A 84 -5.84 5.83 16.00
N VAL A 85 -6.49 6.83 15.39
CA VAL A 85 -6.84 6.83 13.97
C VAL A 85 -6.49 8.16 13.33
N ALA A 86 -5.88 8.10 12.14
CA ALA A 86 -5.66 9.27 11.29
C ALA A 86 -6.08 8.99 9.84
N ILE A 87 -6.59 10.03 9.19
CA ILE A 87 -6.80 10.11 7.74
C ILE A 87 -5.91 11.23 7.25
N VAL A 88 -4.99 10.92 6.33
CA VAL A 88 -3.85 11.78 6.02
C VAL A 88 -3.79 12.08 4.53
N THR A 89 -3.57 13.33 4.16
CA THR A 89 -3.11 13.72 2.84
C THR A 89 -1.61 14.01 2.86
N SER A 90 -1.00 14.28 1.72
CA SER A 90 0.43 14.68 1.65
C SER A 90 0.76 15.95 2.43
N LYS A 91 -0.22 16.80 2.73
CA LYS A 91 0.00 18.11 3.37
C LYS A 91 -0.37 18.13 4.85
N GLU A 92 -1.48 17.53 5.20
CA GLU A 92 -2.01 17.57 6.58
C GLU A 92 -2.92 16.36 6.85
N PRO A 93 -3.14 16.00 8.11
CA PRO A 93 -4.21 15.07 8.46
C PRO A 93 -5.58 15.75 8.28
N LEU A 94 -6.49 15.07 7.58
CA LEU A 94 -7.90 15.46 7.48
C LEU A 94 -8.67 15.11 8.76
N TYR A 95 -8.21 14.06 9.44
CA TYR A 95 -8.79 13.57 10.69
C TYR A 95 -7.69 12.94 11.53
N GLU A 96 -7.69 13.24 12.83
CA GLU A 96 -6.83 12.62 13.82
C GLU A 96 -7.59 12.52 15.13
N LYS A 97 -7.71 11.31 15.69
CA LYS A 97 -8.39 11.12 16.97
C LYS A 97 -7.88 9.91 17.72
N ASN A 98 -7.90 10.05 19.03
CA ASN A 98 -7.51 9.03 19.99
C ASN A 98 -8.67 8.74 20.93
N PHE A 99 -8.87 7.46 21.27
CA PHE A 99 -9.91 6.98 22.16
C PHE A 99 -9.31 6.07 23.21
N GLY A 100 -9.89 6.05 24.40
CA GLY A 100 -9.56 5.14 25.48
C GLY A 100 -8.32 5.49 26.27
N VAL A 101 -7.70 4.48 26.83
CA VAL A 101 -6.62 4.61 27.82
C VAL A 101 -5.39 3.82 27.39
N MET A 102 -4.21 4.23 27.88
CA MET A 102 -2.96 3.57 27.51
C MET A 102 -2.78 2.19 28.18
N ARG A 103 -3.39 1.96 29.36
CA ARG A 103 -3.26 0.72 30.14
C ARG A 103 -4.64 0.12 30.41
N GLY A 104 -5.01 -0.89 29.64
CA GLY A 104 -6.35 -1.46 29.64
C GLY A 104 -6.74 -2.08 31.00
N ASN A 105 -5.82 -2.77 31.69
CA ASN A 105 -6.07 -3.38 32.99
C ASN A 105 -6.02 -2.39 34.17
N GLU A 106 -5.60 -1.16 33.93
CA GLU A 106 -5.47 -0.09 34.93
C GLU A 106 -6.34 1.13 34.56
N SER A 107 -7.45 0.91 33.88
CA SER A 107 -8.24 1.95 33.20
C SER A 107 -8.65 3.11 34.11
N ALA A 108 -8.87 2.89 35.41
CA ALA A 108 -9.27 3.92 36.37
C ALA A 108 -8.17 4.96 36.65
N ILE A 109 -6.89 4.62 36.47
CA ILE A 109 -5.72 5.48 36.77
C ILE A 109 -4.82 5.71 35.57
N SER A 110 -5.11 5.05 34.45
CA SER A 110 -4.30 5.13 33.23
C SER A 110 -4.44 6.50 32.56
N PRO A 111 -3.36 7.06 32.01
CA PRO A 111 -3.46 8.21 31.13
C PRO A 111 -4.35 7.92 29.93
N ALA A 112 -5.03 8.95 29.42
CA ALA A 112 -5.73 8.87 28.14
C ALA A 112 -4.75 8.63 27.00
N THR A 113 -5.19 7.86 26.00
CA THR A 113 -4.47 7.67 24.75
C THR A 113 -4.32 9.01 24.01
N ASN A 114 -3.17 9.24 23.41
CA ASN A 114 -2.88 10.43 22.60
C ASN A 114 -2.04 10.06 21.39
N SER A 115 -1.80 11.00 20.48
CA SER A 115 -1.11 10.75 19.21
C SER A 115 0.37 10.33 19.35
N HIS A 116 0.98 10.53 20.53
CA HIS A 116 2.33 10.04 20.83
C HIS A 116 2.33 8.71 21.59
N SER A 117 1.17 8.15 21.90
CA SER A 117 1.07 6.81 22.46
C SER A 117 1.58 5.78 21.43
N SER A 118 2.52 4.92 21.84
CA SER A 118 3.19 3.95 20.96
C SER A 118 2.56 2.58 21.09
N TYR A 119 2.21 1.99 19.96
CA TYR A 119 1.61 0.67 19.84
C TYR A 119 2.59 -0.31 19.20
N ARG A 120 2.55 -1.57 19.60
CA ARG A 120 3.09 -2.64 18.76
C ARG A 120 2.31 -2.67 17.44
N ILE A 121 3.01 -2.47 16.31
CA ILE A 121 2.36 -2.45 15.00
C ILE A 121 2.38 -3.79 14.27
N ALA A 122 2.93 -4.81 14.91
CA ALA A 122 2.99 -6.16 14.36
C ALA A 122 3.53 -6.15 12.90
N SER A 123 2.84 -6.85 11.99
CA SER A 123 3.30 -6.98 10.60
C SER A 123 3.29 -5.70 9.78
N VAL A 124 2.78 -4.58 10.29
CA VAL A 124 3.01 -3.26 9.68
C VAL A 124 4.51 -2.90 9.68
N SER A 125 5.31 -3.47 10.59
CA SER A 125 6.79 -3.37 10.59
C SER A 125 7.41 -3.71 9.24
N LYS A 126 6.77 -4.61 8.47
CA LYS A 126 7.22 -5.03 7.15
C LYS A 126 7.22 -3.92 6.09
N LEU A 127 6.47 -2.84 6.29
CA LEU A 127 6.56 -1.66 5.42
C LEU A 127 7.93 -0.99 5.53
N LEU A 128 8.47 -0.92 6.75
CA LEU A 128 9.72 -0.21 7.00
C LEU A 128 10.93 -0.97 6.45
N ILE A 129 10.90 -2.30 6.45
CA ILE A 129 11.99 -3.08 5.84
C ILE A 129 12.02 -2.91 4.31
N VAL A 130 10.87 -2.84 3.65
CA VAL A 130 10.82 -2.60 2.20
C VAL A 130 11.21 -1.15 1.88
N LEU A 131 10.80 -0.19 2.70
CA LEU A 131 11.27 1.20 2.61
C LEU A 131 12.80 1.27 2.70
N GLU A 132 13.40 0.60 3.70
CA GLU A 132 14.86 0.52 3.86
C GLU A 132 15.53 -0.14 2.65
N GLY A 133 14.97 -1.24 2.15
CA GLY A 133 15.48 -1.89 0.94
C GLY A 133 15.49 -0.96 -0.27
N HIS A 134 14.46 -0.13 -0.46
CA HIS A 134 14.44 0.89 -1.51
C HIS A 134 15.47 2.01 -1.28
N ILE A 135 15.69 2.44 -0.03
CA ILE A 135 16.74 3.42 0.32
C ILE A 135 18.11 2.86 -0.06
N LEU A 136 18.41 1.63 0.33
CA LEU A 136 19.68 0.97 0.02
C LEU A 136 19.85 0.73 -1.50
N ALA A 137 18.77 0.39 -2.20
CA ALA A 137 18.81 0.26 -3.66
C ALA A 137 19.09 1.61 -4.35
N GLN A 138 18.51 2.71 -3.89
CA GLN A 138 18.82 4.06 -4.39
C GLN A 138 20.26 4.46 -4.14
N ARG A 139 20.87 3.99 -3.05
CA ARG A 139 22.29 4.19 -2.73
C ARG A 139 23.22 3.25 -3.52
N GLY A 140 22.69 2.31 -4.28
CA GLY A 140 23.47 1.30 -5.00
C GLY A 140 24.07 0.21 -4.10
N ALA A 141 23.62 0.08 -2.86
CA ALA A 141 24.09 -0.94 -1.93
C ALA A 141 23.56 -2.34 -2.26
N LEU A 142 22.41 -2.43 -2.91
CA LEU A 142 21.79 -3.68 -3.36
C LEU A 142 21.00 -3.50 -4.66
N SER A 143 20.70 -4.64 -5.31
CA SER A 143 19.62 -4.79 -6.27
C SER A 143 18.54 -5.70 -5.68
N TRP A 144 17.27 -5.44 -5.99
CA TRP A 144 16.20 -6.36 -5.62
C TRP A 144 16.35 -7.76 -6.26
N ASP A 145 17.04 -7.84 -7.40
CA ASP A 145 17.37 -9.11 -8.08
C ASP A 145 18.59 -9.82 -7.49
N ASP A 146 19.25 -9.23 -6.48
CA ASP A 146 20.35 -9.88 -5.80
C ASP A 146 19.87 -11.16 -5.12
N ARG A 147 20.57 -12.27 -5.39
CA ARG A 147 20.33 -13.57 -4.75
C ARG A 147 20.74 -13.50 -3.29
N ILE A 148 19.99 -14.13 -2.40
CA ILE A 148 20.34 -14.20 -0.98
C ILE A 148 21.74 -14.77 -0.72
N THR A 149 22.19 -15.68 -1.58
CA THR A 149 23.53 -16.27 -1.52
C THR A 149 24.68 -15.28 -1.82
N LYS A 150 24.37 -14.10 -2.40
CA LYS A 150 25.35 -13.01 -2.52
C LYS A 150 25.80 -12.51 -1.15
N PHE A 151 24.89 -12.40 -0.21
CA PHE A 151 25.14 -11.90 1.14
C PHE A 151 25.57 -13.03 2.09
N PHE A 152 25.08 -14.25 1.84
CA PHE A 152 25.33 -15.45 2.64
C PHE A 152 25.72 -16.63 1.74
N PRO A 153 26.98 -16.70 1.25
CA PRO A 153 27.40 -17.71 0.28
C PRO A 153 27.24 -19.17 0.76
N GLY A 154 27.28 -19.39 2.08
CA GLY A 154 27.08 -20.72 2.70
C GLY A 154 25.63 -21.08 2.98
N MET A 155 24.68 -20.24 2.62
CA MET A 155 23.27 -20.50 2.87
C MET A 155 22.72 -21.56 1.91
N SER A 156 21.93 -22.48 2.46
CA SER A 156 21.20 -23.48 1.70
C SER A 156 19.71 -23.44 2.06
N TYR A 157 18.88 -23.92 1.14
CA TYR A 157 17.43 -24.14 1.32
C TYR A 157 17.01 -25.32 0.45
N ARG A 158 15.85 -25.92 0.75
CA ARG A 158 15.40 -27.16 0.15
C ARG A 158 14.32 -26.91 -0.88
N LEU A 159 14.60 -27.29 -2.13
CA LEU A 159 13.69 -27.21 -3.28
C LEU A 159 12.90 -28.50 -3.53
N ASP A 160 13.29 -29.62 -2.84
CA ASP A 160 12.58 -30.89 -2.94
C ASP A 160 11.19 -30.81 -2.33
N GLY A 161 10.22 -31.47 -2.96
CA GLY A 161 8.87 -31.65 -2.40
C GLY A 161 8.78 -32.86 -1.43
N PHE A 162 7.59 -33.07 -0.85
CA PHE A 162 7.34 -34.23 0.02
C PHE A 162 7.11 -35.53 -0.76
N HIS A 163 6.66 -35.43 -2.02
CA HIS A 163 6.49 -36.60 -2.88
C HIS A 163 7.83 -37.05 -3.47
N SER A 164 8.07 -38.37 -3.56
CA SER A 164 9.33 -38.94 -4.06
C SER A 164 9.66 -38.58 -5.52
N ASN A 165 8.64 -38.17 -6.29
CA ASN A 165 8.82 -37.71 -7.68
C ASN A 165 9.16 -36.22 -7.79
N HIS A 166 9.28 -35.50 -6.66
CA HIS A 166 9.75 -34.12 -6.63
C HIS A 166 11.25 -34.11 -6.30
N PRO A 167 12.12 -34.25 -7.32
CA PRO A 167 13.55 -34.36 -7.12
C PRO A 167 14.10 -33.02 -6.57
N GLU A 168 15.28 -33.13 -5.96
CA GLU A 168 16.04 -31.95 -5.59
C GLU A 168 16.49 -31.20 -6.86
N VAL A 169 16.26 -29.89 -6.88
CA VAL A 169 16.62 -29.00 -8.00
C VAL A 169 17.84 -28.19 -7.56
N PRO A 170 18.85 -27.98 -8.43
CA PRO A 170 19.98 -27.10 -8.11
C PRO A 170 19.50 -25.70 -7.74
N LEU A 171 20.03 -25.12 -6.66
CA LEU A 171 19.66 -23.77 -6.19
C LEU A 171 19.86 -22.68 -7.26
N SER A 172 20.78 -22.90 -8.21
CA SER A 172 21.00 -22.01 -9.34
C SER A 172 19.80 -21.89 -10.29
N ASN A 173 18.95 -22.92 -10.33
CA ASN A 173 17.79 -22.98 -11.22
C ASN A 173 16.53 -22.35 -10.61
N ALA A 174 16.51 -22.21 -9.28
CA ALA A 174 15.43 -21.55 -8.54
C ALA A 174 16.03 -20.71 -7.42
N PRO A 175 16.74 -19.61 -7.75
CA PRO A 175 17.32 -18.74 -6.76
C PRO A 175 16.23 -18.00 -5.98
N ILE A 176 16.49 -17.75 -4.70
CA ILE A 176 15.70 -16.81 -3.91
C ILE A 176 16.41 -15.46 -3.92
N THR A 177 15.70 -14.43 -4.37
CA THR A 177 16.18 -13.05 -4.43
C THR A 177 15.63 -12.20 -3.26
N LEU A 178 16.18 -11.01 -3.07
CA LEU A 178 15.62 -10.03 -2.12
C LEU A 178 14.19 -9.65 -2.53
N PHE A 179 13.91 -9.59 -3.83
CA PHE A 179 12.56 -9.35 -4.37
C PHE A 179 11.57 -10.44 -3.92
N ASP A 180 11.93 -11.71 -4.07
CA ASP A 180 11.06 -12.82 -3.68
C ASP A 180 10.71 -12.79 -2.19
N MET A 181 11.65 -12.38 -1.34
CA MET A 181 11.41 -12.23 0.09
C MET A 181 10.52 -11.04 0.41
N ALA A 182 10.73 -9.90 -0.26
CA ALA A 182 9.95 -8.68 -0.06
C ALA A 182 8.52 -8.77 -0.63
N THR A 183 8.23 -9.75 -1.47
CA THR A 183 6.93 -9.93 -2.11
C THR A 183 6.19 -11.18 -1.65
N HIS A 184 6.73 -11.90 -0.66
CA HIS A 184 6.22 -13.20 -0.21
C HIS A 184 6.23 -14.30 -1.29
N MET A 185 7.07 -14.15 -2.33
CA MET A 185 7.21 -15.11 -3.43
C MET A 185 8.37 -16.09 -3.23
N SER A 186 9.05 -16.05 -2.08
CA SER A 186 10.21 -16.92 -1.80
C SER A 186 9.87 -18.39 -1.54
N GLY A 187 8.60 -18.70 -1.26
CA GLY A 187 8.18 -20.04 -0.83
C GLY A 187 8.64 -20.44 0.58
N MET A 188 9.32 -19.58 1.33
CA MET A 188 9.71 -19.87 2.71
C MET A 188 8.47 -20.00 3.61
N GLY A 189 8.53 -20.94 4.55
CA GLY A 189 7.45 -21.15 5.52
C GLY A 189 7.17 -19.91 6.37
N ARG A 190 5.95 -19.84 6.88
CA ARG A 190 5.45 -18.65 7.59
C ARG A 190 6.33 -18.28 8.80
N ASP A 191 6.55 -19.23 9.70
CA ASP A 191 7.30 -19.05 10.94
C ASP A 191 8.26 -20.23 11.13
N TRP A 192 9.55 -19.99 10.95
CA TRP A 192 10.61 -20.98 11.11
C TRP A 192 11.59 -20.58 12.23
N PRO A 193 11.97 -21.51 13.13
CA PRO A 193 11.55 -22.91 13.18
C PRO A 193 10.05 -23.05 13.48
N PRO A 194 9.35 -23.98 12.79
CA PRO A 194 7.95 -24.22 13.05
C PRO A 194 7.76 -24.93 14.38
N GLY A 195 6.62 -24.73 15.01
CA GLY A 195 6.20 -25.51 16.16
C GLY A 195 5.96 -26.98 15.82
N THR A 196 5.90 -27.83 16.83
CA THR A 196 5.60 -29.25 16.70
C THR A 196 4.21 -29.52 17.26
N VAL A 197 3.31 -29.99 16.41
CA VAL A 197 1.94 -30.40 16.79
C VAL A 197 1.96 -31.92 17.04
N SER A 198 2.34 -32.31 18.25
CA SER A 198 2.63 -33.72 18.56
C SER A 198 1.37 -34.58 18.63
N ASP A 199 0.23 -34.00 18.93
CA ASP A 199 -1.05 -34.72 19.13
C ASP A 199 -2.02 -34.55 17.93
N TRP A 200 -1.50 -34.10 16.79
CA TRP A 200 -2.28 -34.07 15.56
C TRP A 200 -2.70 -35.47 15.14
N PRO A 201 -3.97 -35.75 14.79
CA PRO A 201 -5.05 -34.77 14.48
C PRO A 201 -5.98 -34.45 15.65
N HIS A 202 -5.63 -34.80 16.88
CA HIS A 202 -6.52 -34.66 18.04
C HIS A 202 -6.52 -33.25 18.63
N ASP A 203 -5.38 -32.52 18.54
CA ASP A 203 -5.31 -31.09 18.88
C ASP A 203 -4.22 -30.36 18.07
N MET A 204 -4.13 -29.04 18.26
CA MET A 204 -3.18 -28.16 17.56
C MET A 204 -2.13 -27.54 18.51
N ARG A 205 -1.99 -28.07 19.74
CA ARG A 205 -1.01 -27.55 20.70
C ARG A 205 0.41 -27.69 20.18
N GLY A 206 1.19 -26.63 20.38
CA GLY A 206 2.56 -26.53 19.86
C GLY A 206 2.66 -26.00 18.43
N GLY A 207 1.53 -25.75 17.75
CA GLY A 207 1.51 -25.07 16.45
C GLY A 207 1.54 -23.55 16.58
N GLY A 208 1.59 -22.87 15.45
CA GLY A 208 1.60 -21.40 15.36
C GLY A 208 3.00 -20.78 15.46
N PRO A 209 3.06 -19.44 15.54
CA PRO A 209 4.33 -18.71 15.63
C PRO A 209 4.93 -18.74 17.04
N PRO A 210 6.25 -18.52 17.17
CA PRO A 210 6.84 -18.21 18.47
C PRO A 210 6.24 -16.92 19.08
N PRO A 211 6.11 -16.83 20.40
CA PRO A 211 6.35 -17.86 21.40
C PRO A 211 5.15 -18.76 21.66
N SER A 212 4.03 -18.57 20.96
CA SER A 212 2.77 -19.30 21.17
C SER A 212 2.91 -20.81 20.96
N ASN A 213 3.88 -21.22 20.14
CA ASN A 213 4.22 -22.62 19.89
C ASN A 213 5.18 -23.23 20.94
N GLY A 214 5.51 -22.51 22.02
CA GLY A 214 6.44 -22.93 23.06
C GLY A 214 7.92 -22.80 22.70
N LEU A 215 8.26 -22.27 21.53
CA LEU A 215 9.63 -21.97 21.13
C LEU A 215 9.92 -20.48 21.35
N PRO A 216 11.19 -20.10 21.68
CA PRO A 216 11.57 -18.69 21.69
C PRO A 216 11.58 -18.13 20.27
N PHE A 217 11.59 -16.79 20.14
CA PHE A 217 11.92 -16.16 18.86
C PHE A 217 13.30 -16.63 18.38
N PRO A 218 13.47 -16.89 17.06
CA PRO A 218 14.76 -17.30 16.54
C PRO A 218 15.77 -16.15 16.57
N ASP A 219 17.00 -16.48 16.94
CA ASP A 219 18.17 -15.68 16.59
C ASP A 219 18.58 -15.95 15.12
N HIS A 220 19.57 -15.23 14.60
CA HIS A 220 20.07 -15.41 13.24
C HIS A 220 20.46 -16.86 12.96
N ALA A 221 21.20 -17.50 13.87
CA ALA A 221 21.71 -18.86 13.67
C ALA A 221 20.59 -19.90 13.61
N SER A 222 19.58 -19.80 14.47
CA SER A 222 18.41 -20.69 14.46
C SER A 222 17.50 -20.47 13.25
N LEU A 223 17.36 -19.22 12.79
CA LEU A 223 16.65 -18.89 11.55
C LEU A 223 17.35 -19.55 10.34
N PHE A 224 18.65 -19.41 10.18
CA PHE A 224 19.41 -20.04 9.09
C PHE A 224 19.33 -21.57 9.13
N ARG A 225 19.47 -22.18 10.33
CA ARG A 225 19.29 -23.63 10.47
C ARG A 225 17.90 -24.11 10.07
N ALA A 226 16.87 -23.35 10.44
CA ALA A 226 15.50 -23.68 10.09
C ALA A 226 15.27 -23.61 8.57
N ILE A 227 15.79 -22.57 7.91
CA ILE A 227 15.70 -22.42 6.46
C ILE A 227 16.39 -23.58 5.74
N ALA A 228 17.59 -23.98 6.18
CA ALA A 228 18.32 -25.10 5.59
C ALA A 228 17.63 -26.46 5.79
N LYS A 229 16.91 -26.61 6.91
CA LYS A 229 16.27 -27.90 7.29
C LYS A 229 14.92 -28.12 6.62
N HIS A 230 14.09 -27.07 6.55
CA HIS A 230 12.70 -27.22 6.12
C HIS A 230 12.53 -27.03 4.62
N ARG A 231 11.59 -27.77 4.02
CA ARG A 231 11.20 -27.61 2.61
C ARG A 231 10.44 -26.33 2.44
N LEU A 232 10.62 -25.68 1.29
CA LEU A 232 9.77 -24.56 0.90
C LEU A 232 8.31 -25.01 0.80
N THR A 233 7.38 -24.10 1.07
CA THR A 233 5.93 -24.37 0.94
C THR A 233 5.49 -24.41 -0.51
N SER A 234 6.21 -23.68 -1.39
CA SER A 234 6.04 -23.64 -2.84
C SER A 234 7.40 -23.34 -3.49
N PRO A 235 7.60 -23.68 -4.76
CA PRO A 235 8.79 -23.22 -5.49
C PRO A 235 8.87 -21.68 -5.49
N PRO A 236 10.07 -21.10 -5.46
CA PRO A 236 10.22 -19.65 -5.54
C PRO A 236 9.51 -19.08 -6.77
N PHE A 237 8.85 -17.95 -6.60
CA PHE A 237 8.11 -17.21 -7.63
C PHE A 237 6.94 -17.95 -8.29
N SER A 238 6.44 -19.05 -7.70
CA SER A 238 5.30 -19.79 -8.26
C SER A 238 3.96 -19.34 -7.68
N TYR A 239 3.88 -19.15 -6.37
CA TYR A 239 2.67 -18.73 -5.66
C TYR A 239 3.05 -18.04 -4.34
N PRO A 240 2.36 -16.98 -3.94
CA PRO A 240 2.72 -16.24 -2.72
C PRO A 240 2.48 -17.07 -1.46
N ALA A 241 3.47 -17.05 -0.57
CA ALA A 241 3.41 -17.67 0.75
C ALA A 241 3.83 -16.63 1.79
N TYR A 242 2.89 -16.11 2.55
CA TYR A 242 3.18 -15.12 3.60
C TYR A 242 4.24 -15.67 4.57
N SER A 243 5.37 -14.96 4.72
CA SER A 243 6.49 -15.45 5.51
C SER A 243 7.10 -14.38 6.40
N ASN A 244 7.01 -14.58 7.72
CA ASN A 244 7.76 -13.83 8.73
C ASN A 244 9.26 -14.19 8.64
N SER A 245 9.56 -15.47 8.38
CA SER A 245 10.93 -15.98 8.25
C SER A 245 11.68 -15.34 7.09
N ALA A 246 11.03 -15.22 5.91
CA ALA A 246 11.62 -14.53 4.76
C ALA A 246 11.85 -13.05 5.05
N THR A 247 10.92 -12.39 5.76
CA THR A 247 11.07 -10.99 6.15
C THR A 247 12.21 -10.82 7.17
N GLY A 248 12.32 -11.71 8.14
CA GLY A 248 13.45 -11.71 9.08
C GLY A 248 14.78 -11.86 8.36
N LEU A 249 14.88 -12.84 7.44
CA LEU A 249 16.08 -13.03 6.62
C LEU A 249 16.39 -11.81 5.74
N LEU A 250 15.37 -11.16 5.17
CA LEU A 250 15.54 -9.92 4.41
C LEU A 250 16.18 -8.84 5.29
N GLY A 251 15.75 -8.66 6.54
CA GLY A 251 16.35 -7.68 7.46
C GLY A 251 17.85 -7.94 7.69
N VAL A 252 18.21 -9.19 7.93
CA VAL A 252 19.64 -9.59 8.07
C VAL A 252 20.42 -9.30 6.77
N ALA A 253 19.78 -9.54 5.61
CA ALA A 253 20.40 -9.25 4.31
C ALA A 253 20.58 -7.75 4.04
N LEU A 254 19.65 -6.90 4.46
CA LEU A 254 19.79 -5.44 4.32
C LEU A 254 20.97 -4.90 5.15
N VAL A 255 21.13 -5.38 6.39
CA VAL A 255 22.31 -5.04 7.22
C VAL A 255 23.60 -5.48 6.54
N ALA A 256 23.63 -6.71 6.02
CA ALA A 256 24.80 -7.23 5.30
C ALA A 256 25.09 -6.41 4.03
N ALA A 257 24.07 -6.08 3.24
CA ALA A 257 24.20 -5.28 2.02
C ALA A 257 24.76 -3.88 2.31
N ASN A 258 24.23 -3.20 3.33
CA ASN A 258 24.71 -1.89 3.76
C ASN A 258 26.20 -1.94 4.13
N ARG A 259 26.61 -2.94 4.94
CA ARG A 259 28.01 -3.10 5.36
C ARG A 259 28.93 -3.46 4.20
N MET A 260 28.51 -4.33 3.29
CA MET A 260 29.30 -4.72 2.11
C MET A 260 29.53 -3.57 1.13
N ALA A 261 28.58 -2.64 1.02
CA ALA A 261 28.71 -1.47 0.16
C ALA A 261 29.53 -0.34 0.76
N SER A 262 29.76 -0.35 2.09
CA SER A 262 30.47 0.71 2.79
C SER A 262 31.98 0.58 2.65
N LYS A 263 32.67 1.73 2.58
CA LYS A 263 34.13 1.83 2.66
C LYS A 263 34.65 1.55 4.09
N ASN A 264 33.78 1.72 5.10
CA ASN A 264 34.11 1.53 6.52
C ASN A 264 33.08 0.61 7.19
N PRO A 265 33.07 -0.70 6.87
CA PRO A 265 32.02 -1.63 7.35
C PRO A 265 31.88 -1.73 8.88
N SER A 266 32.96 -1.46 9.63
CA SER A 266 32.98 -1.49 11.09
C SER A 266 32.25 -0.30 11.75
N GLN A 267 31.97 0.76 11.01
CA GLN A 267 31.23 1.94 11.49
C GLN A 267 29.73 1.88 11.10
N GLU A 268 29.36 0.93 10.25
CA GLU A 268 27.99 0.75 9.83
C GLU A 268 27.14 0.05 10.91
N PRO A 269 25.83 0.30 10.94
CA PRO A 269 24.92 -0.44 11.79
C PRO A 269 25.11 -1.95 11.68
N ASP A 270 25.14 -2.63 12.81
CA ASP A 270 25.29 -4.09 12.92
C ASP A 270 23.98 -4.81 13.19
N THR A 271 22.91 -4.07 13.48
CA THR A 271 21.56 -4.57 13.70
C THR A 271 20.56 -3.88 12.78
N TYR A 272 19.45 -4.57 12.52
CA TYR A 272 18.33 -4.01 11.76
C TYR A 272 17.72 -2.76 12.43
N ALA A 273 17.57 -2.82 13.76
CA ALA A 273 17.04 -1.70 14.53
C ALA A 273 17.91 -0.43 14.40
N ALA A 274 19.23 -0.57 14.46
CA ALA A 274 20.16 0.55 14.30
C ALA A 274 20.16 1.08 12.86
N LEU A 275 20.01 0.19 11.87
CA LEU A 275 19.92 0.58 10.46
C LEU A 275 18.68 1.44 10.21
N LEU A 276 17.49 0.99 10.65
CA LEU A 276 16.26 1.75 10.50
C LEU A 276 16.28 3.08 11.27
N LYS A 277 16.88 3.08 12.45
CA LYS A 277 17.01 4.31 13.23
C LYS A 277 17.77 5.37 12.44
N ARG A 278 18.94 5.01 11.86
CA ARG A 278 19.79 5.93 11.08
C ARG A 278 19.11 6.41 9.80
N ASP A 279 18.47 5.50 9.06
CA ASP A 279 18.04 5.77 7.68
C ASP A 279 16.57 6.20 7.56
N ILE A 280 15.74 5.89 8.57
CA ILE A 280 14.31 6.19 8.54
C ILE A 280 13.88 7.01 9.75
N PHE A 281 14.11 6.52 11.00
CA PHE A 281 13.51 7.16 12.18
C PHE A 281 14.09 8.55 12.43
N ASP A 282 15.41 8.68 12.46
CA ASP A 282 16.07 9.96 12.71
C ASP A 282 15.80 10.97 11.57
N PRO A 283 15.93 10.64 10.28
CA PRO A 283 15.63 11.57 9.18
C PRO A 283 14.18 12.05 9.12
N LEU A 284 13.23 11.21 9.50
CA LEU A 284 11.80 11.57 9.54
C LEU A 284 11.38 12.17 10.89
N GLY A 285 12.19 12.02 11.94
CA GLY A 285 11.84 12.44 13.29
C GLY A 285 10.79 11.56 13.96
N LEU A 286 10.82 10.23 13.69
CA LEU A 286 9.85 9.26 14.22
C LEU A 286 10.23 8.86 15.66
N ASN A 287 9.96 9.74 16.61
CA ASN A 287 10.40 9.58 17.99
C ASN A 287 9.57 8.54 18.79
N GLY A 288 8.39 8.18 18.33
CA GLY A 288 7.55 7.12 18.89
C GLY A 288 7.79 5.74 18.26
N SER A 289 8.78 5.63 17.34
CA SER A 289 9.11 4.39 16.62
C SER A 289 10.38 3.76 17.19
N HIS A 290 10.27 2.52 17.66
CA HIS A 290 11.36 1.78 18.33
C HIS A 290 11.03 0.27 18.36
N PHE A 291 11.92 -0.55 18.94
CA PHE A 291 11.75 -2.00 18.99
C PHE A 291 11.59 -2.56 20.41
N LEU A 292 12.12 -1.87 21.42
CA LEU A 292 12.10 -2.32 22.81
C LEU A 292 11.44 -1.29 23.72
N THR A 293 10.73 -1.79 24.73
CA THR A 293 10.30 -0.99 25.88
C THR A 293 11.52 -0.72 26.77
N THR A 294 11.74 0.52 27.14
CA THR A 294 12.86 1.01 27.97
C THR A 294 12.34 1.94 29.06
N ASP A 295 13.17 2.25 30.04
CA ASP A 295 12.82 3.24 31.07
C ASP A 295 12.48 4.63 30.50
N GLN A 296 13.06 4.99 29.36
CA GLN A 296 12.80 6.28 28.70
C GLN A 296 11.45 6.33 28.00
N ASN A 297 10.96 5.22 27.43
CA ASN A 297 9.76 5.20 26.58
C ASN A 297 8.55 4.48 27.19
N LYS A 298 8.72 3.72 28.29
CA LYS A 298 7.65 2.90 28.91
C LYS A 298 6.36 3.67 29.23
N ASN A 299 6.48 4.98 29.51
CA ASN A 299 5.33 5.82 29.81
C ASN A 299 4.52 6.20 28.57
N LEU A 300 5.03 5.96 27.37
CA LEU A 300 4.36 6.20 26.09
C LEU A 300 3.80 4.90 25.47
N ILE A 301 4.13 3.74 26.05
CA ILE A 301 3.71 2.45 25.51
C ILE A 301 2.27 2.15 25.91
N VAL A 302 1.47 1.77 24.92
CA VAL A 302 0.14 1.19 25.15
C VAL A 302 0.31 -0.24 25.65
N VAL A 303 -0.38 -0.57 26.75
CA VAL A 303 -0.43 -1.90 27.34
C VAL A 303 -1.89 -2.37 27.32
N PRO A 304 -2.28 -3.25 26.42
CA PRO A 304 -3.67 -3.70 26.31
C PRO A 304 -4.06 -4.62 27.47
N SER A 305 -5.35 -4.76 27.70
CA SER A 305 -5.89 -5.68 28.69
C SER A 305 -5.70 -7.15 28.28
N LEU A 306 -5.64 -7.44 26.98
CA LEU A 306 -5.36 -8.75 26.43
C LEU A 306 -3.86 -8.89 26.11
N GLY A 307 -3.15 -9.85 26.73
CA GLY A 307 -1.73 -10.11 26.47
C GLY A 307 -0.82 -8.93 26.80
N PRO A 308 -0.92 -8.34 28.00
CA PRO A 308 -0.12 -7.14 28.37
C PRO A 308 1.40 -7.38 28.28
N GLU A 309 1.84 -8.62 28.43
CA GLU A 309 3.25 -9.04 28.34
C GLU A 309 3.86 -8.80 26.95
N VAL A 310 3.05 -8.71 25.91
CA VAL A 310 3.51 -8.46 24.53
C VAL A 310 4.13 -7.05 24.41
N ALA A 311 3.73 -6.12 25.27
CA ALA A 311 4.33 -4.79 25.29
C ALA A 311 5.83 -4.80 25.64
N ASP A 312 6.27 -5.74 26.49
CA ASP A 312 7.68 -5.85 26.92
C ASP A 312 8.47 -6.92 26.16
N GLN A 313 7.85 -7.61 25.20
CA GLN A 313 8.45 -8.72 24.48
C GLN A 313 9.60 -8.27 23.55
N ASP A 314 10.76 -8.91 23.67
CA ASP A 314 11.86 -8.76 22.72
C ASP A 314 11.68 -9.76 21.56
N PHE A 315 11.57 -9.23 20.34
CA PHE A 315 11.45 -10.03 19.12
C PHE A 315 12.80 -10.46 18.53
N LEU A 316 13.90 -10.07 19.15
CA LEU A 316 15.27 -10.23 18.68
C LEU A 316 15.49 -9.59 17.29
N ASP A 317 16.75 -9.36 16.95
CA ASP A 317 17.09 -8.69 15.68
C ASP A 317 16.57 -9.45 14.45
N ALA A 318 16.57 -10.77 14.48
CA ALA A 318 16.10 -11.61 13.38
C ALA A 318 14.58 -11.49 13.10
N MET A 319 13.75 -11.15 14.12
CA MET A 319 12.30 -11.06 13.97
C MET A 319 11.75 -9.63 14.07
N ASN A 320 12.56 -8.67 14.48
CA ASN A 320 12.22 -7.25 14.46
C ASN A 320 11.67 -6.78 13.10
N PRO A 321 12.25 -7.17 11.95
CA PRO A 321 11.73 -6.81 10.63
C PRO A 321 10.30 -7.32 10.37
N ALA A 322 9.95 -8.46 10.95
CA ALA A 322 8.67 -9.12 10.71
C ALA A 322 7.52 -8.54 11.54
N ALA A 323 7.79 -8.13 12.81
CA ALA A 323 6.70 -7.76 13.72
C ALA A 323 7.12 -6.94 14.96
N GLY A 324 8.41 -6.72 15.20
CA GLY A 324 8.90 -6.23 16.50
C GLY A 324 8.77 -4.73 16.74
N GLN A 325 8.26 -3.94 15.79
CA GLN A 325 8.31 -2.48 15.88
C GLN A 325 7.13 -1.90 16.67
N PHE A 326 7.41 -0.82 17.39
CA PHE A 326 6.44 0.14 17.88
C PHE A 326 6.33 1.35 16.97
N MET A 327 5.16 1.97 16.94
CA MET A 327 4.91 3.23 16.24
C MET A 327 3.81 4.02 16.94
N SER A 328 3.95 5.35 16.97
CA SER A 328 2.87 6.24 17.41
C SER A 328 1.99 6.67 16.23
N LEU A 329 0.78 7.19 16.53
CA LEU A 329 -0.07 7.77 15.48
C LEU A 329 0.64 8.93 14.79
N HIS A 330 1.29 9.80 15.56
CA HIS A 330 2.08 10.92 15.05
C HIS A 330 3.13 10.48 14.01
N ASP A 331 3.88 9.42 14.33
CA ASP A 331 4.91 8.88 13.42
C ASP A 331 4.27 8.29 12.16
N SER A 332 3.13 7.61 12.30
CA SER A 332 2.41 7.05 11.15
C SER A 332 1.88 8.13 10.20
N VAL A 333 1.46 9.29 10.74
CA VAL A 333 1.05 10.47 9.95
C VAL A 333 2.23 10.98 9.13
N ILE A 334 3.40 11.16 9.75
CA ILE A 334 4.62 11.60 9.06
C ILE A 334 5.00 10.61 7.96
N LEU A 335 5.00 9.32 8.26
CA LEU A 335 5.30 8.28 7.27
C LEU A 335 4.32 8.33 6.09
N LEU A 336 3.02 8.38 6.35
CA LEU A 336 1.99 8.45 5.31
C LEU A 336 2.14 9.68 4.41
N GLN A 337 2.47 10.85 4.95
CA GLN A 337 2.69 12.05 4.15
C GLN A 337 3.81 11.86 3.13
N THR A 338 4.91 11.20 3.52
CA THR A 338 6.05 10.93 2.63
C THR A 338 5.74 9.86 1.58
N LEU A 339 4.88 8.88 1.90
CA LEU A 339 4.44 7.85 0.95
C LEU A 339 3.43 8.39 -0.08
N LEU A 340 2.63 9.38 0.30
CA LEU A 340 1.60 9.98 -0.57
C LEU A 340 2.16 11.01 -1.55
N ASP A 341 3.26 11.67 -1.21
CA ASP A 341 3.95 12.62 -2.07
C ASP A 341 5.47 12.36 -2.08
N PRO A 342 5.99 11.65 -3.08
CA PRO A 342 7.44 11.49 -3.24
C PRO A 342 8.21 12.80 -3.45
N GLY A 343 7.52 13.90 -3.79
CA GLY A 343 8.08 15.25 -3.83
C GLY A 343 8.13 15.96 -2.48
N HIS A 344 7.61 15.35 -1.42
CA HIS A 344 7.65 15.91 -0.08
C HIS A 344 9.09 16.14 0.39
N PRO A 345 9.45 17.28 1.02
CA PRO A 345 10.83 17.58 1.41
C PRO A 345 11.50 16.54 2.32
N ARG A 346 10.71 15.79 3.08
CA ARG A 346 11.19 14.68 3.92
C ARG A 346 11.09 13.31 3.27
N SER A 347 10.66 13.21 2.00
CA SER A 347 10.57 11.90 1.36
C SER A 347 11.94 11.24 1.24
N LEU A 348 12.03 9.98 1.63
CA LEU A 348 13.24 9.16 1.56
C LEU A 348 13.38 8.47 0.20
N LEU A 349 12.31 8.44 -0.60
CA LEU A 349 12.27 7.78 -1.89
C LEU A 349 12.06 8.77 -3.03
N THR A 350 12.71 8.49 -4.15
CA THR A 350 12.41 9.16 -5.41
C THR A 350 11.02 8.73 -5.92
N ARG A 351 10.42 9.53 -6.79
CA ARG A 351 9.17 9.19 -7.48
C ARG A 351 9.25 7.84 -8.18
N TYR A 352 10.34 7.58 -8.88
CA TYR A 352 10.58 6.30 -9.55
C TYR A 352 10.56 5.11 -8.59
N SER A 353 11.24 5.21 -7.44
CA SER A 353 11.26 4.14 -6.45
C SER A 353 9.88 3.91 -5.84
N MET A 354 9.12 4.99 -5.60
CA MET A 354 7.76 4.90 -5.07
C MET A 354 6.80 4.28 -6.10
N ASP A 355 6.85 4.69 -7.36
CA ASP A 355 6.03 4.13 -8.43
C ASP A 355 6.34 2.63 -8.63
N LYS A 356 7.62 2.22 -8.48
CA LYS A 356 8.02 0.82 -8.52
C LYS A 356 7.50 0.04 -7.30
N TRP A 357 7.55 0.62 -6.11
CA TRP A 357 7.02 0.00 -4.89
C TRP A 357 5.51 -0.25 -4.95
N LEU A 358 4.77 0.61 -5.64
CA LEU A 358 3.31 0.51 -5.79
C LEU A 358 2.88 -0.34 -7.01
N GLN A 359 3.73 -1.22 -7.53
CA GLN A 359 3.32 -2.17 -8.55
C GLN A 359 2.80 -3.46 -7.92
N PRO A 360 1.68 -4.02 -8.40
CA PRO A 360 1.29 -5.38 -8.06
C PRO A 360 2.28 -6.38 -8.64
N VAL A 361 2.55 -7.44 -7.91
CA VAL A 361 3.47 -8.52 -8.28
C VAL A 361 2.72 -9.80 -8.62
N HIS A 362 1.66 -10.08 -7.86
CA HIS A 362 0.83 -11.25 -8.06
C HIS A 362 -0.64 -10.87 -7.94
N SER A 363 -1.46 -11.33 -8.89
CA SER A 363 -2.92 -11.25 -8.84
C SER A 363 -3.47 -12.65 -8.64
N PHE A 364 -4.37 -12.82 -7.69
CA PHE A 364 -5.01 -14.11 -7.47
C PHE A 364 -6.02 -14.37 -8.59
N GLU A 365 -5.91 -15.52 -9.26
CA GLU A 365 -6.85 -15.91 -10.31
C GLU A 365 -8.22 -16.31 -9.73
N GLU A 366 -8.24 -16.65 -8.45
CA GLU A 366 -9.43 -17.09 -7.72
C GLU A 366 -10.39 -15.97 -7.35
N ASP A 367 -9.92 -14.72 -7.36
CA ASP A 367 -10.77 -13.55 -7.08
C ASP A 367 -10.37 -12.31 -7.92
N ASP A 368 -11.31 -11.34 -8.03
CA ASP A 368 -11.09 -10.07 -8.73
C ASP A 368 -10.55 -8.96 -7.80
N TRP A 369 -10.35 -9.24 -6.50
CA TRP A 369 -10.17 -8.21 -5.46
C TRP A 369 -8.76 -8.13 -4.91
N THR A 370 -8.05 -9.27 -4.81
CA THR A 370 -6.80 -9.38 -4.06
C THR A 370 -5.60 -9.42 -4.99
N GLU A 371 -4.60 -8.62 -4.67
CA GLU A 371 -3.29 -8.64 -5.30
C GLU A 371 -2.21 -8.54 -4.22
N ILE A 372 -1.00 -8.96 -4.53
CA ILE A 372 0.18 -8.80 -3.68
C ILE A 372 1.20 -7.92 -4.39
N GLY A 373 1.80 -6.99 -3.67
CA GLY A 373 2.91 -6.15 -4.14
C GLY A 373 4.18 -6.38 -3.33
N PHE A 374 5.08 -5.41 -3.33
CA PHE A 374 6.22 -5.36 -2.40
C PHE A 374 5.70 -5.18 -0.98
N ILE A 375 5.48 -6.28 -0.27
CA ILE A 375 4.89 -6.37 1.08
C ILE A 375 3.44 -5.85 1.19
N TRP A 376 2.97 -5.09 0.21
CA TRP A 376 1.60 -4.60 0.20
C TRP A 376 0.62 -5.75 -0.02
N GLU A 377 -0.38 -5.81 0.83
CA GLU A 377 -1.62 -6.52 0.62
C GLU A 377 -2.52 -5.53 -0.13
N ILE A 378 -2.94 -5.85 -1.35
CA ILE A 378 -3.66 -4.90 -2.21
C ILE A 378 -5.08 -5.39 -2.38
N ILE A 379 -6.04 -4.52 -2.10
CA ILE A 379 -7.45 -4.76 -2.39
C ILE A 379 -7.94 -3.79 -3.45
N LYS A 380 -8.97 -4.19 -4.18
CA LYS A 380 -9.63 -3.35 -5.18
C LYS A 380 -10.99 -2.89 -4.64
N ALA A 381 -11.07 -1.66 -4.16
CA ALA A 381 -12.31 -1.02 -3.74
C ALA A 381 -12.98 -0.31 -4.91
N ARG A 382 -14.32 -0.17 -4.88
CA ARG A 382 -15.05 0.59 -5.89
C ARG A 382 -15.05 2.07 -5.57
N ASP A 383 -14.77 2.88 -6.59
CA ASP A 383 -14.99 4.34 -6.51
C ASP A 383 -16.48 4.69 -6.75
N SER A 384 -16.84 5.96 -6.58
CA SER A 384 -18.20 6.46 -6.76
C SER A 384 -18.74 6.31 -8.19
N ASN A 385 -17.90 5.92 -9.14
CA ASN A 385 -18.24 5.70 -10.54
C ASN A 385 -18.20 4.21 -10.91
N ASP A 386 -18.28 3.33 -9.90
CA ASP A 386 -18.31 1.86 -10.01
C ASP A 386 -17.04 1.26 -10.67
N ARG A 387 -15.88 1.94 -10.55
CA ARG A 387 -14.60 1.44 -11.07
C ARG A 387 -13.74 0.90 -9.95
N LEU A 388 -13.02 -0.18 -10.23
CA LEU A 388 -12.10 -0.78 -9.26
C LEU A 388 -10.82 0.08 -9.13
N ARG A 389 -10.49 0.42 -7.87
CA ARG A 389 -9.32 1.19 -7.48
C ARG A 389 -8.50 0.39 -6.49
N ARG A 390 -7.17 0.41 -6.61
CA ARG A 390 -6.28 -0.25 -5.65
C ARG A 390 -6.15 0.57 -4.38
N VAL A 391 -6.36 -0.11 -3.25
CA VAL A 391 -5.96 0.34 -1.92
C VAL A 391 -4.80 -0.55 -1.49
N TYR A 392 -3.68 0.06 -1.19
CA TYR A 392 -2.47 -0.61 -0.72
C TYR A 392 -2.46 -0.52 0.79
N TRP A 393 -2.58 -1.64 1.47
CA TRP A 393 -2.51 -1.67 2.91
C TRP A 393 -1.52 -2.71 3.42
N LYS A 394 -1.09 -2.53 4.66
CA LYS A 394 -0.42 -3.55 5.44
C LYS A 394 -1.11 -3.66 6.78
N LEU A 395 -1.54 -4.87 7.07
CA LEU A 395 -2.21 -5.20 8.32
C LEU A 395 -1.21 -5.77 9.30
N GLY A 396 -1.44 -5.49 10.59
CA GLY A 396 -0.69 -6.03 11.69
C GLY A 396 -1.59 -6.63 12.75
N ALA A 397 -1.29 -7.84 13.21
CA ALA A 397 -2.02 -8.51 14.25
C ALA A 397 -1.07 -9.31 15.14
N MET A 398 -1.20 -9.13 16.43
CA MET A 398 -0.63 -9.94 17.51
C MET A 398 -1.54 -9.86 18.73
N VAL A 399 -1.27 -10.65 19.75
CA VAL A 399 -2.12 -10.68 20.95
C VAL A 399 -2.24 -9.28 21.53
N GLY A 400 -3.47 -8.79 21.63
CA GLY A 400 -3.80 -7.49 22.20
C GLY A 400 -3.50 -6.28 21.33
N PHE A 401 -2.82 -6.44 20.19
CA PHE A 401 -2.51 -5.31 19.27
C PHE A 401 -2.94 -5.60 17.84
N HIS A 402 -3.61 -4.64 17.23
CA HIS A 402 -4.02 -4.68 15.84
C HIS A 402 -3.77 -3.33 15.17
N SER A 403 -3.30 -3.37 13.94
CA SER A 403 -2.94 -2.16 13.20
C SER A 403 -3.23 -2.28 11.70
N ALA A 404 -3.46 -1.14 11.06
CA ALA A 404 -3.54 -1.02 9.62
C ALA A 404 -2.89 0.30 9.18
N ILE A 405 -2.00 0.25 8.21
CA ILE A 405 -1.54 1.42 7.47
C ILE A 405 -1.89 1.20 6.01
N ALA A 406 -2.62 2.15 5.44
CA ALA A 406 -3.16 2.02 4.09
C ALA A 406 -3.06 3.31 3.31
N ILE A 407 -2.88 3.22 1.99
CA ILE A 407 -2.90 4.35 1.06
C ILE A 407 -3.80 4.06 -0.14
N HIS A 408 -4.45 5.11 -0.63
CA HIS A 408 -5.21 5.11 -1.87
C HIS A 408 -4.52 6.06 -2.87
N PRO A 409 -3.58 5.60 -3.70
CA PRO A 409 -2.78 6.47 -4.57
C PRO A 409 -3.62 7.23 -5.60
N GLY A 410 -4.78 6.70 -5.96
CA GLY A 410 -5.68 7.29 -6.95
C GLY A 410 -6.27 8.64 -6.54
N THR A 411 -6.55 8.82 -5.25
CA THR A 411 -7.04 10.07 -4.65
C THR A 411 -6.10 10.58 -3.56
N SER A 412 -4.89 10.03 -3.46
CA SER A 412 -3.75 10.49 -2.67
C SER A 412 -4.07 10.79 -1.21
N TYR A 413 -4.71 9.83 -0.53
CA TYR A 413 -4.86 9.88 0.92
C TYR A 413 -4.56 8.52 1.55
N GLY A 414 -4.26 8.53 2.83
CA GLY A 414 -3.96 7.33 3.60
C GLY A 414 -4.73 7.27 4.90
N VAL A 415 -4.80 6.08 5.47
CA VAL A 415 -5.45 5.77 6.75
C VAL A 415 -4.48 5.02 7.63
N SER A 416 -4.36 5.45 8.88
CA SER A 416 -3.66 4.73 9.95
C SER A 416 -4.65 4.36 11.04
N VAL A 417 -4.65 3.09 11.46
CA VAL A 417 -5.40 2.57 12.59
C VAL A 417 -4.43 1.83 13.49
N LEU A 418 -4.28 2.28 14.73
CA LEU A 418 -3.48 1.64 15.77
C LEU A 418 -4.40 1.31 16.94
N MET A 419 -4.41 0.06 17.40
CA MET A 419 -5.41 -0.40 18.35
C MET A 419 -4.85 -1.39 19.36
N GLY A 420 -5.27 -1.25 20.62
CA GLY A 420 -5.04 -2.19 21.72
C GLY A 420 -6.36 -2.67 22.31
N GLY A 421 -6.45 -3.96 22.65
CA GLY A 421 -7.64 -4.55 23.28
C GLY A 421 -8.04 -5.91 22.72
N HIS A 422 -9.32 -6.27 22.89
CA HIS A 422 -9.87 -7.57 22.50
C HIS A 422 -10.41 -7.63 21.06
N TYR A 423 -10.77 -6.47 20.47
CA TYR A 423 -11.28 -6.42 19.10
C TYR A 423 -10.15 -6.69 18.09
N PRO A 424 -10.29 -7.68 17.20
CA PRO A 424 -9.17 -8.15 16.41
C PRO A 424 -9.08 -7.52 15.00
N ASP A 425 -10.03 -6.67 14.59
CA ASP A 425 -10.23 -6.35 13.17
C ASP A 425 -9.97 -4.87 12.86
N ALA A 426 -8.68 -4.48 12.86
CA ALA A 426 -8.24 -3.16 12.37
C ALA A 426 -8.46 -3.00 10.85
N ALA A 427 -8.49 -4.12 10.10
CA ALA A 427 -8.76 -4.10 8.67
C ALA A 427 -10.15 -3.57 8.37
N LYS A 428 -11.16 -4.04 9.12
CA LYS A 428 -12.53 -3.55 8.97
C LYS A 428 -12.64 -2.06 9.27
N LEU A 429 -11.96 -1.57 10.32
CA LEU A 429 -11.98 -0.15 10.64
C LEU A 429 -11.39 0.68 9.49
N ALA A 430 -10.25 0.25 8.95
CA ALA A 430 -9.62 0.92 7.82
C ALA A 430 -10.48 0.86 6.56
N TYR A 431 -11.08 -0.29 6.26
CA TYR A 431 -11.97 -0.47 5.12
C TYR A 431 -13.20 0.43 5.19
N ASP A 432 -13.90 0.42 6.34
CA ASP A 432 -15.10 1.25 6.53
C ASP A 432 -14.77 2.75 6.45
N ILE A 433 -13.56 3.16 6.89
CA ILE A 433 -13.10 4.54 6.73
C ILE A 433 -12.92 4.88 5.24
N PHE A 434 -12.33 3.99 4.43
CA PHE A 434 -12.22 4.21 2.98
C PHE A 434 -13.61 4.28 2.33
N ASP A 435 -14.52 3.40 2.73
CA ASP A 435 -15.89 3.36 2.20
C ASP A 435 -16.66 4.67 2.50
N ILE A 436 -16.48 5.24 3.70
CA ILE A 436 -17.06 6.53 4.06
C ILE A 436 -16.37 7.69 3.30
N MET A 437 -15.05 7.71 3.22
CA MET A 437 -14.28 8.84 2.70
C MET A 437 -14.29 8.92 1.17
N GLN A 438 -14.23 7.78 0.47
CA GLN A 438 -14.00 7.73 -0.97
C GLN A 438 -15.05 8.52 -1.79
N PRO A 439 -16.37 8.46 -1.49
CA PRO A 439 -17.36 9.25 -2.23
C PRO A 439 -17.11 10.77 -2.16
N PHE A 440 -16.64 11.26 -1.03
CA PHE A 440 -16.33 12.69 -0.86
C PHE A 440 -15.05 13.07 -1.58
N MET A 441 -14.02 12.24 -1.51
CA MET A 441 -12.76 12.44 -2.21
C MET A 441 -12.97 12.44 -3.73
N ASP A 442 -13.77 11.50 -4.26
CA ASP A 442 -14.11 11.44 -5.69
C ASP A 442 -14.84 12.70 -6.15
N LYS A 443 -15.79 13.18 -5.35
CA LYS A 443 -16.54 14.41 -5.65
C LYS A 443 -15.62 15.63 -5.70
N VAL A 444 -14.75 15.80 -4.69
CA VAL A 444 -13.81 16.93 -4.68
C VAL A 444 -12.84 16.84 -5.86
N LEU A 445 -12.35 15.64 -6.21
CA LEU A 445 -11.47 15.44 -7.35
C LEU A 445 -12.18 15.79 -8.68
N ALA A 446 -13.44 15.40 -8.82
CA ALA A 446 -14.26 15.75 -9.98
C ALA A 446 -14.46 17.27 -10.07
N ASP A 447 -14.79 17.94 -8.96
CA ASP A 447 -14.98 19.40 -8.90
C ASP A 447 -13.67 20.15 -9.23
N TYR A 448 -12.51 19.66 -8.74
CA TYR A 448 -11.21 20.24 -9.08
C TYR A 448 -10.86 20.04 -10.55
N SER A 449 -11.08 18.84 -11.08
CA SER A 449 -10.83 18.54 -12.50
C SER A 449 -11.75 19.36 -13.41
N GLN A 450 -13.01 19.54 -13.03
CA GLN A 450 -13.96 20.37 -13.75
C GLN A 450 -13.50 21.83 -13.78
N ARG A 451 -13.10 22.40 -12.67
CA ARG A 451 -12.58 23.77 -12.60
C ARG A 451 -11.32 23.97 -13.43
N LEU A 452 -10.42 22.98 -13.46
CA LEU A 452 -9.14 23.09 -14.17
C LEU A 452 -9.26 22.88 -15.67
N TYR A 453 -10.07 21.93 -16.13
CA TYR A 453 -10.02 21.45 -17.52
C TYR A 453 -11.31 21.63 -18.29
N SER A 454 -12.48 21.62 -17.65
CA SER A 454 -13.77 21.62 -18.37
C SER A 454 -14.15 23.00 -18.89
N GLY A 455 -14.95 23.00 -19.94
CA GLY A 455 -15.50 24.20 -20.60
C GLY A 455 -15.17 24.27 -22.07
N THR A 456 -15.58 25.38 -22.69
CA THR A 456 -15.27 25.68 -24.09
C THR A 456 -13.94 26.44 -24.16
N TRP A 457 -13.10 26.01 -25.06
CA TRP A 457 -11.79 26.61 -25.35
C TRP A 457 -11.76 27.07 -26.78
N SER A 458 -11.25 28.27 -27.07
CA SER A 458 -11.25 28.84 -28.41
C SER A 458 -9.93 29.55 -28.69
N SER A 459 -9.42 29.41 -29.91
CA SER A 459 -8.28 30.20 -30.41
C SER A 459 -8.70 31.65 -30.67
N PRO A 460 -7.76 32.62 -30.63
CA PRO A 460 -8.08 34.02 -30.86
C PRO A 460 -8.67 34.30 -32.25
N ASP A 461 -8.32 33.50 -33.24
CA ASP A 461 -8.82 33.62 -34.64
C ASP A 461 -10.15 32.88 -34.85
N GLY A 462 -10.67 32.19 -33.84
CA GLY A 462 -11.91 31.43 -33.89
C GLY A 462 -11.88 30.15 -34.75
N ARG A 463 -10.74 29.80 -35.35
CA ARG A 463 -10.61 28.64 -36.24
C ARG A 463 -10.40 27.32 -35.50
N SER A 464 -10.02 27.38 -34.22
CA SER A 464 -9.83 26.21 -33.40
C SER A 464 -10.69 26.29 -32.14
N SER A 465 -11.30 25.18 -31.77
CA SER A 465 -12.12 25.11 -30.57
C SER A 465 -12.12 23.71 -29.99
N ALA A 466 -12.21 23.62 -28.66
CA ALA A 466 -12.41 22.38 -27.94
C ALA A 466 -13.48 22.53 -26.86
N HIS A 467 -14.24 21.47 -26.61
CA HIS A 467 -15.11 21.40 -25.45
C HIS A 467 -14.74 20.19 -24.62
N ILE A 468 -14.46 20.41 -23.33
CA ILE A 468 -14.00 19.38 -22.38
C ILE A 468 -15.01 19.33 -21.22
N LEU A 469 -15.35 18.11 -20.79
CA LEU A 469 -16.26 17.88 -19.67
C LEU A 469 -15.76 16.73 -18.79
N VAL A 470 -16.24 16.71 -17.54
CA VAL A 470 -16.08 15.59 -16.61
C VAL A 470 -17.39 14.82 -16.56
N GLU A 471 -17.34 13.55 -16.86
CA GLU A 471 -18.51 12.66 -16.75
C GLU A 471 -18.10 11.32 -16.14
N LYS A 472 -18.81 10.86 -15.12
CA LYS A 472 -18.58 9.59 -14.43
C LYS A 472 -17.08 9.38 -14.09
N GLY A 473 -16.43 10.44 -13.55
CA GLY A 473 -15.03 10.41 -13.11
C GLY A 473 -13.99 10.27 -14.22
N THR A 474 -14.32 10.66 -15.44
CA THR A 474 -13.44 10.69 -16.61
C THR A 474 -13.53 12.05 -17.30
N LEU A 475 -12.42 12.57 -17.80
CA LEU A 475 -12.39 13.71 -18.68
C LEU A 475 -12.68 13.27 -20.12
N TYR A 476 -13.57 13.99 -20.80
CA TYR A 476 -13.86 13.79 -22.21
C TYR A 476 -13.71 15.08 -23.00
N ILE A 477 -13.33 14.95 -24.25
CA ILE A 477 -13.41 16.00 -25.26
C ILE A 477 -14.47 15.57 -26.28
N ASP A 478 -15.56 16.34 -26.42
CA ASP A 478 -16.70 16.01 -27.29
C ASP A 478 -16.82 16.99 -28.48
N LYS A 479 -15.97 18.01 -28.51
CA LYS A 479 -15.72 18.88 -29.66
C LYS A 479 -14.24 19.17 -29.73
N PHE A 480 -13.63 18.93 -30.90
CA PHE A 480 -12.22 19.23 -31.13
C PHE A 480 -11.97 19.63 -32.58
N VAL A 481 -11.97 20.93 -32.82
CA VAL A 481 -11.74 21.53 -34.15
C VAL A 481 -10.38 22.21 -34.09
N LEU A 482 -9.49 21.89 -35.02
CA LEU A 482 -8.16 22.50 -35.18
C LEU A 482 -8.03 23.09 -36.61
N ASN A 483 -7.78 24.38 -36.70
CA ASN A 483 -7.67 25.10 -37.97
C ASN A 483 -8.84 24.84 -38.95
N GLY A 484 -10.06 24.70 -38.41
CA GLY A 484 -11.27 24.46 -39.18
C GLY A 484 -11.55 22.98 -39.48
N THR A 485 -10.70 22.03 -39.02
CA THR A 485 -10.87 20.58 -39.22
C THR A 485 -11.38 19.94 -37.97
N ASP A 486 -12.44 19.14 -38.05
CA ASP A 486 -12.94 18.31 -36.95
C ASP A 486 -12.03 17.10 -36.75
N VAL A 487 -11.22 17.15 -35.70
CA VAL A 487 -10.22 16.12 -35.37
C VAL A 487 -10.88 14.82 -34.88
N LEU A 488 -12.04 14.89 -34.27
CA LEU A 488 -12.74 13.68 -33.79
C LEU A 488 -13.15 12.81 -34.98
N GLN A 489 -13.56 13.41 -36.10
CA GLN A 489 -13.86 12.66 -37.31
C GLN A 489 -12.61 12.02 -37.93
N ILE A 490 -11.46 12.70 -37.89
CA ILE A 490 -10.19 12.14 -38.35
C ILE A 490 -9.79 10.90 -37.54
N PHE A 491 -10.02 10.92 -36.24
CA PHE A 491 -9.78 9.77 -35.37
C PHE A 491 -10.90 8.72 -35.39
N HIS A 492 -11.88 8.86 -36.29
CA HIS A 492 -13.03 7.95 -36.36
C HIS A 492 -13.77 7.77 -35.01
N SER A 493 -13.81 8.83 -34.21
CA SER A 493 -14.47 8.81 -32.91
C SER A 493 -16.00 8.93 -33.07
N PRO A 494 -16.79 8.16 -32.33
CA PRO A 494 -18.26 8.23 -32.37
C PRO A 494 -18.82 9.44 -31.60
N GLY A 495 -18.15 10.60 -31.62
CA GLY A 495 -18.62 11.85 -31.07
C GLY A 495 -17.85 12.38 -29.86
N ARG A 496 -17.05 11.59 -29.19
CA ARG A 496 -16.16 12.03 -28.10
C ARG A 496 -14.98 11.11 -27.90
N LEU A 497 -13.89 11.64 -27.35
CA LEU A 497 -12.73 10.87 -26.88
C LEU A 497 -12.50 11.10 -25.40
N ALA A 498 -12.06 10.09 -24.69
CA ALA A 498 -11.57 10.25 -23.34
C ALA A 498 -10.18 10.91 -23.34
N LEU A 499 -9.88 11.64 -22.28
CA LEU A 499 -8.57 12.24 -22.04
C LEU A 499 -7.88 11.47 -20.91
N ARG A 500 -6.73 10.90 -21.23
CA ARG A 500 -5.90 10.13 -20.29
C ARG A 500 -4.74 10.97 -19.78
N SER A 501 -4.52 11.02 -18.49
CA SER A 501 -3.32 11.63 -17.90
C SER A 501 -2.06 10.89 -18.38
N SER A 502 -1.01 11.65 -18.71
CA SER A 502 0.34 11.11 -18.96
C SER A 502 1.13 10.88 -17.66
N GLU A 503 0.48 11.02 -16.49
CA GLU A 503 1.09 11.07 -15.15
C GLU A 503 2.00 12.31 -14.93
N ARG A 504 2.05 13.23 -15.90
CA ARG A 504 2.58 14.59 -15.73
C ARG A 504 1.43 15.55 -15.48
N ARG A 505 1.65 16.51 -14.60
CA ARG A 505 0.62 17.50 -14.29
C ARG A 505 0.24 18.28 -15.54
N ASP A 506 -1.05 18.49 -15.72
CA ASP A 506 -1.64 19.28 -16.82
C ASP A 506 -1.36 18.74 -18.23
N GLU A 507 -0.80 17.52 -18.38
CA GLU A 507 -0.55 16.86 -19.66
C GLU A 507 -1.51 15.69 -19.86
N LEU A 508 -2.25 15.70 -20.98
CA LEU A 508 -3.26 14.71 -21.30
C LEU A 508 -3.07 14.16 -22.72
N ARG A 509 -3.48 12.93 -22.91
CA ARG A 509 -3.52 12.26 -24.22
C ARG A 509 -4.97 11.97 -24.62
N LEU A 510 -5.31 12.20 -25.88
CA LEU A 510 -6.58 11.72 -26.43
C LEU A 510 -6.51 10.19 -26.53
N ASP A 511 -7.51 9.52 -25.96
CA ASP A 511 -7.57 8.06 -25.89
C ASP A 511 -8.23 7.50 -27.16
N THR A 512 -7.49 7.51 -28.27
CA THR A 512 -7.98 7.20 -29.61
C THR A 512 -8.15 5.71 -29.89
N GLY A 513 -7.55 4.83 -29.06
CA GLY A 513 -7.53 3.40 -29.31
C GLY A 513 -6.70 3.00 -30.54
N LEU A 514 -6.92 1.80 -31.03
CA LEU A 514 -6.27 1.26 -32.22
C LEU A 514 -7.16 1.44 -33.46
N PRO A 515 -6.58 1.78 -34.64
CA PRO A 515 -7.32 1.81 -35.89
C PRO A 515 -8.02 0.47 -36.17
N GLY A 516 -9.28 0.52 -36.54
CA GLY A 516 -10.07 -0.67 -36.88
C GLY A 516 -10.58 -1.47 -35.67
N TYR A 517 -10.23 -1.09 -34.44
CA TYR A 517 -10.83 -1.63 -33.22
C TYR A 517 -12.02 -0.75 -32.83
N ASN A 518 -13.14 -0.96 -33.47
CA ASN A 518 -14.40 -0.35 -33.07
C ASN A 518 -14.88 -1.03 -31.81
N GLY A 519 -15.23 -0.31 -30.75
CA GLY A 519 -15.57 -0.73 -29.40
C GLY A 519 -16.49 -1.93 -29.16
N GLU A 520 -16.80 -2.71 -30.19
CA GLU A 520 -17.62 -3.91 -30.15
C GLU A 520 -16.91 -5.12 -29.52
N LYS A 521 -15.58 -5.06 -29.33
CA LYS A 521 -14.84 -6.18 -28.76
C LYS A 521 -14.43 -5.82 -27.34
N HIS A 522 -14.87 -6.61 -26.43
CA HIS A 522 -14.65 -6.55 -24.99
C HIS A 522 -13.16 -6.73 -24.61
N MET A 523 -12.30 -5.81 -25.03
CA MET A 523 -10.86 -5.88 -24.85
C MET A 523 -10.33 -4.97 -23.73
N GLY A 524 -11.23 -4.34 -22.96
CA GLY A 524 -10.84 -3.46 -21.86
C GLY A 524 -9.93 -2.31 -22.32
N CYS A 525 -8.83 -2.11 -21.62
CA CYS A 525 -7.86 -1.04 -21.92
C CYS A 525 -6.81 -1.42 -22.98
N TYR A 526 -6.80 -2.65 -23.50
CA TYR A 526 -5.79 -3.10 -24.46
C TYR A 526 -5.65 -2.21 -25.70
N PRO A 527 -6.74 -1.80 -26.40
CA PRO A 527 -6.62 -0.97 -27.60
C PRO A 527 -6.00 0.41 -27.31
N TYR A 528 -6.30 0.96 -26.12
CA TYR A 528 -5.82 2.27 -25.70
C TYR A 528 -4.36 2.21 -25.25
N TRP A 529 -3.98 1.18 -24.54
CA TRP A 529 -2.59 0.96 -24.16
C TRP A 529 -1.70 0.73 -25.38
N ASN A 530 -2.12 -0.13 -26.31
CA ASN A 530 -1.34 -0.47 -27.49
C ASN A 530 -1.28 0.71 -28.49
N GLY A 531 -2.37 1.49 -28.57
CA GLY A 531 -2.47 2.63 -29.50
C GLY A 531 -1.98 3.98 -28.98
N GLN A 532 -1.37 4.02 -27.78
CA GLN A 532 -1.08 5.29 -27.09
C GLN A 532 -0.22 6.26 -27.89
N ASP A 533 0.69 5.81 -28.74
CA ASP A 533 1.62 6.64 -29.53
C ASP A 533 1.68 6.21 -31.01
N ILE A 534 0.64 5.59 -31.52
CA ILE A 534 0.62 4.96 -32.84
C ILE A 534 0.52 5.98 -34.00
N TRP A 535 0.01 7.17 -33.71
CA TRP A 535 -0.33 8.13 -34.75
C TRP A 535 0.84 9.01 -35.25
N GLY A 536 1.98 8.93 -34.59
CA GLY A 536 3.19 9.65 -34.95
C GLY A 536 3.24 11.09 -34.44
N LEU A 537 4.19 11.84 -34.97
CA LEU A 537 4.57 13.18 -34.52
C LEU A 537 4.35 14.24 -35.62
N ARG A 538 4.04 15.45 -35.19
CA ARG A 538 4.15 16.67 -35.98
C ARG A 538 4.69 17.77 -35.08
N ASN A 539 5.61 18.59 -35.60
CA ASN A 539 6.33 19.62 -34.84
C ASN A 539 6.94 19.03 -33.55
N GLU A 540 7.56 17.82 -33.66
CA GLU A 540 8.18 17.06 -32.55
C GLU A 540 7.22 16.67 -31.43
N ALA A 541 5.92 16.85 -31.59
CA ALA A 541 4.90 16.50 -30.60
C ALA A 541 3.94 15.42 -31.12
N PRO A 542 3.56 14.45 -30.24
CA PRO A 542 2.52 13.49 -30.59
C PRO A 542 1.21 14.18 -30.94
N ILE A 543 0.54 13.70 -32.00
CA ILE A 543 -0.67 14.37 -32.49
C ILE A 543 -1.86 14.24 -31.55
N ASN A 544 -1.83 13.28 -30.64
CA ASN A 544 -2.86 13.07 -29.62
C ASN A 544 -2.55 13.76 -28.28
N LEU A 545 -1.52 14.59 -28.21
CA LEU A 545 -1.09 15.31 -27.00
C LEU A 545 -1.77 16.68 -26.88
N ILE A 546 -2.31 16.97 -25.72
CA ILE A 546 -2.70 18.31 -25.29
C ILE A 546 -2.14 18.59 -23.89
N TYR A 547 -1.88 19.86 -23.60
CA TYR A 547 -1.49 20.25 -22.23
C TYR A 547 -2.03 21.64 -21.87
N PHE A 548 -2.01 21.94 -20.56
CA PHE A 548 -2.50 23.21 -20.04
C PHE A 548 -1.39 23.98 -19.33
N THR A 549 -1.41 25.29 -19.48
CA THR A 549 -0.61 26.21 -18.67
C THR A 549 -1.49 27.18 -17.91
N SER A 550 -0.96 27.74 -16.82
CA SER A 550 -1.65 28.76 -16.01
C SER A 550 -0.82 30.03 -15.95
N GLU A 551 -1.46 31.17 -16.19
CA GLU A 551 -0.91 32.51 -15.96
C GLU A 551 -1.88 33.27 -15.04
N GLY A 552 -1.54 33.34 -13.76
CA GLY A 552 -2.47 33.82 -12.72
C GLY A 552 -3.75 32.96 -12.66
N SER A 553 -4.90 33.57 -12.84
CA SER A 553 -6.20 32.86 -12.89
C SER A 553 -6.58 32.36 -14.29
N SER A 554 -5.85 32.74 -15.32
CA SER A 554 -6.13 32.35 -16.72
C SER A 554 -5.46 31.02 -17.03
N ARG A 555 -6.19 30.14 -17.70
CA ARG A 555 -5.65 28.88 -18.22
C ARG A 555 -5.67 28.89 -19.75
N THR A 556 -4.64 28.27 -20.31
CA THR A 556 -4.49 28.11 -21.76
C THR A 556 -4.33 26.63 -22.09
N LEU A 557 -5.12 26.13 -23.03
CA LEU A 557 -4.98 24.82 -23.64
C LEU A 557 -4.04 24.90 -24.82
N HIS A 558 -3.08 24.01 -24.92
CA HIS A 558 -2.09 23.93 -26.00
C HIS A 558 -2.24 22.61 -26.76
N VAL A 559 -2.14 22.69 -28.09
CA VAL A 559 -2.05 21.55 -29.02
C VAL A 559 -0.74 21.66 -29.77
N PRO A 560 0.36 21.14 -29.23
CA PRO A 560 1.71 21.43 -29.74
C PRO A 560 1.93 20.90 -31.16
N SER A 561 1.31 19.79 -31.54
CA SER A 561 1.47 19.22 -32.89
C SER A 561 1.04 20.14 -34.02
N VAL A 562 0.18 21.11 -33.74
CA VAL A 562 -0.31 22.12 -34.74
C VAL A 562 -0.07 23.55 -34.28
N GLU A 563 0.68 23.75 -33.19
CA GLU A 563 1.02 25.06 -32.61
C GLU A 563 -0.21 25.93 -32.28
N VAL A 564 -1.32 25.29 -31.91
CA VAL A 564 -2.56 25.98 -31.57
C VAL A 564 -2.62 26.20 -30.06
N THR A 565 -3.02 27.41 -29.68
CA THR A 565 -3.35 27.75 -28.28
C THR A 565 -4.78 28.24 -28.20
N MET A 566 -5.48 27.86 -27.14
CA MET A 566 -6.88 28.19 -26.90
C MET A 566 -7.07 28.68 -25.47
N LYS A 567 -7.87 29.71 -25.29
CA LYS A 567 -8.29 30.22 -23.97
C LYS A 567 -9.71 29.77 -23.66
N ARG A 568 -10.01 29.67 -22.40
CA ARG A 568 -11.37 29.35 -21.96
C ARG A 568 -12.30 30.53 -22.31
N SER A 569 -13.43 30.21 -22.95
CA SER A 569 -14.47 31.20 -23.33
C SER A 569 -15.37 31.50 -22.13
#